data_2cba82ea2c8345e0a5c90204b9c01237
#
_entry.id   2cba82ea2c8345e0a5c90204b9c01237
#
_cell.length_a   1.000
_cell.length_b   1.000
_cell.length_c   1.000
_cell.angle_alpha   90.00
_cell.angle_beta   90.00
_cell.angle_gamma   90.00
#
_symmetry.space_group_name_H-M   'P 1'
#
loop_
_entity.id
_entity.type
_entity.pdbx_description
1 polymer ?
#
loop_
_entity_poly.entity_id
_entity_poly.type
_entity_poly.pdbx_seq_one_letter_code
_entity_poly.pdbx_strand_id
1 'polypeptide(L)'
;MKKTVILPEWWTVDSDNLDEASSAYGVVTQRSDHQHVSFSGGMAPEGDVKEQTRTILSHKQDALKQLGGSMDDVTALRCFVLSDILSRETQGQIHEARSEFFDRPHYPASTMVGVASLLHDDGLIEIEIEAEIPEEDWETEVITGEE
;
A
#
# COMPACT_ATOMS: atom_id res chain seq x y z
N MET A 1 23.51 8.80 -4.17
CA MET A 1 22.37 8.29 -3.39
C MET A 1 21.91 6.95 -3.97
N LYS A 2 21.69 5.95 -3.13
CA LYS A 2 21.27 4.62 -3.59
C LYS A 2 19.77 4.58 -3.84
N LYS A 3 19.39 3.98 -4.96
CA LYS A 3 18.01 3.68 -5.32
C LYS A 3 17.88 2.19 -5.61
N THR A 4 16.93 1.53 -4.95
CA THR A 4 16.60 0.13 -5.20
C THR A 4 15.26 0.07 -5.90
N VAL A 5 15.20 -0.66 -7.01
CA VAL A 5 13.98 -0.81 -7.81
C VAL A 5 13.46 -2.23 -7.61
N ILE A 6 12.21 -2.36 -7.20
CA ILE A 6 11.59 -3.66 -6.91
C ILE A 6 10.80 -4.10 -8.14
N LEU A 7 11.28 -5.17 -8.78
CA LEU A 7 10.70 -5.72 -10.01
C LEU A 7 10.46 -7.23 -9.84
N PRO A 8 9.40 -7.63 -9.12
CA PRO A 8 9.08 -9.05 -9.01
C PRO A 8 8.71 -9.63 -10.39
N GLU A 9 8.90 -10.93 -10.56
CA GLU A 9 8.59 -11.60 -11.85
C GLU A 9 7.14 -11.43 -12.29
N TRP A 10 6.21 -11.31 -11.34
CA TRP A 10 4.78 -11.12 -11.63
C TRP A 10 4.42 -9.67 -11.99
N TRP A 11 5.35 -8.74 -11.86
CA TRP A 11 5.14 -7.34 -12.26
C TRP A 11 5.38 -7.21 -13.76
N THR A 12 4.36 -7.50 -14.55
CA THR A 12 4.44 -7.61 -15.99
C THR A 12 3.65 -6.51 -16.69
N VAL A 13 3.91 -6.38 -17.98
CA VAL A 13 3.19 -5.44 -18.85
C VAL A 13 2.44 -6.23 -19.93
N ASP A 14 1.22 -5.78 -20.21
CA ASP A 14 0.41 -6.34 -21.30
C ASP A 14 0.61 -5.49 -22.55
N SER A 15 1.73 -5.74 -23.25
CA SER A 15 2.07 -5.06 -24.49
C SER A 15 2.95 -5.94 -25.36
N ASP A 16 2.60 -6.07 -26.63
CA ASP A 16 3.39 -6.83 -27.59
C ASP A 16 4.70 -6.12 -27.98
N ASN A 17 4.84 -4.86 -27.64
CA ASN A 17 5.98 -4.04 -28.02
C ASN A 17 7.04 -3.88 -26.95
N LEU A 18 6.78 -4.38 -25.75
CA LEU A 18 7.68 -4.21 -24.61
C LEU A 18 7.94 -5.55 -23.92
N ASP A 19 9.19 -5.78 -23.55
CA ASP A 19 9.60 -6.97 -22.80
C ASP A 19 9.47 -6.76 -21.28
N GLU A 20 9.47 -5.50 -20.83
CA GLU A 20 9.37 -5.13 -19.41
C GLU A 20 8.36 -4.01 -19.23
N ALA A 21 7.76 -3.95 -18.04
CA ALA A 21 6.96 -2.81 -17.63
C ALA A 21 7.83 -1.55 -17.55
N SER A 22 7.25 -0.41 -17.83
CA SER A 22 7.94 0.88 -17.71
C SER A 22 7.87 1.47 -16.30
N SER A 23 7.43 0.66 -15.34
CA SER A 23 7.28 1.04 -13.94
C SER A 23 7.76 -0.08 -13.04
N ALA A 24 8.01 0.23 -11.77
CA ALA A 24 8.38 -0.73 -10.76
C ALA A 24 7.22 -0.97 -9.79
N TYR A 25 7.20 -2.13 -9.15
CA TYR A 25 6.29 -2.40 -8.04
C TYR A 25 6.57 -1.48 -6.85
N GLY A 26 7.84 -1.20 -6.61
CA GLY A 26 8.25 -0.27 -5.57
C GLY A 26 9.62 0.31 -5.82
N VAL A 27 9.88 1.45 -5.20
CA VAL A 27 11.16 2.14 -5.27
C VAL A 27 11.60 2.50 -3.86
N VAL A 28 12.84 2.15 -3.54
CA VAL A 28 13.46 2.49 -2.25
C VAL A 28 14.57 3.48 -2.51
N THR A 29 14.55 4.61 -1.80
CA THR A 29 15.66 5.56 -1.82
C THR A 29 16.31 5.60 -0.44
N GLN A 30 17.64 5.44 -0.42
CA GLN A 30 18.41 5.49 0.82
C GLN A 30 18.64 6.94 1.22
N ARG A 31 18.23 7.27 2.42
CA ARG A 31 18.47 8.56 3.08
C ARG A 31 19.56 8.39 4.15
N SER A 32 19.95 9.49 4.81
CA SER A 32 21.02 9.44 5.82
C SER A 32 20.70 8.58 7.04
N ASP A 33 19.45 8.53 7.47
CA ASP A 33 19.00 7.86 8.69
C ASP A 33 17.77 6.95 8.50
N HIS A 34 17.33 6.76 7.26
CA HIS A 34 16.16 5.95 6.94
C HIS A 34 16.12 5.58 5.46
N GLN A 35 15.24 4.67 5.13
CA GLN A 35 14.89 4.35 3.75
C GLN A 35 13.48 4.88 3.48
N HIS A 36 13.30 5.58 2.36
CA HIS A 36 11.96 5.97 1.89
C HIS A 36 11.49 4.96 0.86
N VAL A 37 10.28 4.45 1.02
CA VAL A 37 9.70 3.44 0.12
C VAL A 37 8.40 3.96 -0.48
N SER A 38 8.31 3.89 -1.81
CA SER A 38 7.06 4.16 -2.53
C SER A 38 6.66 2.88 -3.26
N PHE A 39 5.48 2.36 -2.95
CA PHE A 39 4.92 1.22 -3.68
C PHE A 39 3.88 1.71 -4.66
N SER A 40 3.90 1.15 -5.86
CA SER A 40 2.84 1.33 -6.84
C SER A 40 1.52 0.78 -6.31
N GLY A 41 0.41 1.22 -6.88
CA GLY A 41 -0.88 0.68 -6.58
C GLY A 41 -0.91 -0.82 -6.77
N GLY A 42 -1.38 -1.56 -5.76
CA GLY A 42 -1.53 -2.99 -5.80
C GLY A 42 -2.99 -3.39 -5.90
N MET A 43 -3.25 -4.45 -6.65
CA MET A 43 -4.57 -5.06 -6.81
C MET A 43 -4.48 -6.55 -6.53
N ALA A 44 -5.58 -7.13 -6.05
CA ALA A 44 -5.71 -8.56 -5.81
C ALA A 44 -7.15 -8.96 -6.14
N PRO A 45 -7.44 -9.28 -7.41
CA PRO A 45 -8.81 -9.31 -7.93
C PRO A 45 -9.64 -10.54 -7.57
N GLU A 46 -9.33 -11.22 -6.47
CA GLU A 46 -10.08 -12.40 -6.01
C GLU A 46 -10.79 -12.11 -4.70
N GLY A 47 -12.04 -12.52 -4.61
CA GLY A 47 -12.85 -12.38 -3.42
C GLY A 47 -13.59 -11.05 -3.35
N ASP A 48 -14.17 -10.77 -2.19
CA ASP A 48 -14.88 -9.51 -1.94
C ASP A 48 -13.88 -8.38 -1.61
N VAL A 49 -14.39 -7.19 -1.37
CA VAL A 49 -13.54 -6.02 -1.12
C VAL A 49 -12.69 -6.18 0.14
N LYS A 50 -13.22 -6.83 1.16
CA LYS A 50 -12.48 -7.07 2.40
C LYS A 50 -11.32 -8.04 2.17
N GLU A 51 -11.57 -9.14 1.45
CA GLU A 51 -10.55 -10.11 1.08
C GLU A 51 -9.48 -9.49 0.18
N GLN A 52 -9.89 -8.70 -0.82
CA GLN A 52 -8.96 -8.00 -1.70
C GLN A 52 -8.06 -7.04 -0.92
N THR A 53 -8.64 -6.26 -0.02
CA THR A 53 -7.89 -5.34 0.84
C THR A 53 -6.85 -6.08 1.65
N ARG A 54 -7.25 -7.18 2.29
CA ARG A 54 -6.36 -8.01 3.11
C ARG A 54 -5.21 -8.57 2.28
N THR A 55 -5.49 -9.08 1.10
CA THR A 55 -4.48 -9.67 0.23
C THR A 55 -3.48 -8.62 -0.25
N ILE A 56 -3.95 -7.45 -0.67
CA ILE A 56 -3.08 -6.35 -1.09
C ILE A 56 -2.13 -5.94 0.04
N LEU A 57 -2.66 -5.72 1.23
CA LEU A 57 -1.86 -5.32 2.39
C LEU A 57 -0.88 -6.40 2.82
N SER A 58 -1.26 -7.67 2.71
CA SER A 58 -0.37 -8.80 2.99
C SER A 58 0.83 -8.81 2.03
N HIS A 59 0.61 -8.53 0.74
CA HIS A 59 1.69 -8.42 -0.24
C HIS A 59 2.64 -7.26 0.10
N LYS A 60 2.09 -6.12 0.50
CA LYS A 60 2.90 -4.95 0.91
C LYS A 60 3.70 -5.26 2.17
N GLN A 61 3.09 -5.95 3.11
CA GLN A 61 3.76 -6.39 4.34
C GLN A 61 4.96 -7.30 4.04
N ASP A 62 4.78 -8.27 3.14
CA ASP A 62 5.86 -9.18 2.75
C ASP A 62 7.01 -8.42 2.07
N ALA A 63 6.69 -7.47 1.20
CA ALA A 63 7.70 -6.65 0.55
C ALA A 63 8.47 -5.78 1.55
N LEU A 64 7.78 -5.19 2.53
CA LEU A 64 8.42 -4.41 3.59
C LEU A 64 9.36 -5.27 4.45
N LYS A 65 8.95 -6.49 4.77
CA LYS A 65 9.80 -7.44 5.52
C LYS A 65 11.11 -7.74 4.79
N GLN A 66 11.06 -7.89 3.48
CA GLN A 66 12.28 -8.11 2.68
C GLN A 66 13.23 -6.92 2.71
N LEU A 67 12.71 -5.72 2.98
CA LEU A 67 13.51 -4.51 3.12
C LEU A 67 13.98 -4.26 4.55
N GLY A 68 13.60 -5.12 5.48
CA GLY A 68 13.92 -4.94 6.90
C GLY A 68 12.90 -4.06 7.64
N GLY A 69 11.76 -3.80 7.03
CA GLY A 69 10.70 -2.97 7.61
C GLY A 69 9.48 -3.76 8.05
N SER A 70 8.44 -3.03 8.42
CA SER A 70 7.16 -3.59 8.85
C SER A 70 6.02 -2.65 8.52
N MET A 71 4.79 -3.06 8.82
CA MET A 71 3.62 -2.19 8.63
C MET A 71 3.64 -0.96 9.55
N ASP A 72 4.39 -1.01 10.64
CA ASP A 72 4.61 0.17 11.50
C ASP A 72 5.33 1.31 10.77
N ASP A 73 6.02 0.98 9.69
CA ASP A 73 6.79 1.95 8.91
C ASP A 73 5.95 2.65 7.84
N VAL A 74 4.71 2.21 7.63
CA VAL A 74 3.82 2.82 6.63
C VAL A 74 3.33 4.17 7.16
N THR A 75 3.58 5.23 6.40
CA THR A 75 3.21 6.60 6.79
C THR A 75 1.99 7.12 6.05
N ALA A 76 1.71 6.59 4.87
CA ALA A 76 0.55 6.99 4.08
C ALA A 76 0.05 5.84 3.22
N LEU A 77 -1.27 5.78 3.04
CA LEU A 77 -1.86 4.89 2.04
C LEU A 77 -3.01 5.60 1.34
N ARG A 78 -3.23 5.22 0.09
CA ARG A 78 -4.31 5.74 -0.74
C ARG A 78 -5.08 4.56 -1.31
N CYS A 79 -6.40 4.58 -1.07
CA CYS A 79 -7.30 3.53 -1.53
C CYS A 79 -8.18 4.08 -2.66
N PHE A 80 -8.14 3.40 -3.79
CA PHE A 80 -8.97 3.69 -4.96
C PHE A 80 -10.02 2.58 -5.05
N VAL A 81 -11.28 2.93 -4.84
CA VAL A 81 -12.38 1.97 -4.74
C VAL A 81 -13.35 2.21 -5.89
N LEU A 82 -13.85 1.14 -6.52
CA LEU A 82 -14.87 1.30 -7.55
C LEU A 82 -16.08 2.05 -6.99
N SER A 83 -16.47 3.12 -7.68
CA SER A 83 -17.59 3.96 -7.27
C SER A 83 -18.89 3.16 -7.10
N ASP A 84 -19.08 2.12 -7.92
CA ASP A 84 -20.28 1.28 -7.89
C ASP A 84 -20.48 0.55 -6.57
N ILE A 85 -19.39 0.25 -5.85
CA ILE A 85 -19.46 -0.46 -4.57
C ILE A 85 -19.17 0.42 -3.37
N LEU A 86 -18.75 1.67 -3.60
CA LEU A 86 -18.35 2.56 -2.51
C LEU A 86 -19.56 3.01 -1.72
N SER A 87 -19.64 2.58 -0.46
CA SER A 87 -20.72 2.86 0.46
C SER A 87 -20.14 2.92 1.87
N ARG A 88 -20.95 3.28 2.85
CA ARG A 88 -20.54 3.25 4.26
C ARG A 88 -20.19 1.82 4.70
N GLU A 89 -20.94 0.83 4.24
CA GLU A 89 -20.67 -0.58 4.54
C GLU A 89 -19.32 -1.02 3.95
N THR A 90 -19.06 -0.69 2.70
CA THR A 90 -17.79 -0.99 2.03
C THR A 90 -16.61 -0.34 2.76
N GLN A 91 -16.76 0.92 3.15
CA GLN A 91 -15.73 1.61 3.94
C GLN A 91 -15.44 0.88 5.25
N GLY A 92 -16.50 0.40 5.93
CA GLY A 92 -16.37 -0.39 7.15
C GLY A 92 -15.61 -1.68 6.93
N GLN A 93 -15.89 -2.40 5.86
CA GLN A 93 -15.21 -3.63 5.51
C GLN A 93 -13.72 -3.41 5.20
N ILE A 94 -13.41 -2.34 4.49
CA ILE A 94 -12.02 -1.95 4.20
C ILE A 94 -11.30 -1.59 5.50
N HIS A 95 -11.95 -0.83 6.36
CA HIS A 95 -11.40 -0.45 7.66
C HIS A 95 -11.11 -1.68 8.53
N GLU A 96 -12.02 -2.65 8.57
CA GLU A 96 -11.83 -3.90 9.31
C GLU A 96 -10.61 -4.67 8.81
N ALA A 97 -10.44 -4.78 7.49
CA ALA A 97 -9.27 -5.44 6.91
C ALA A 97 -7.98 -4.70 7.27
N ARG A 98 -7.97 -3.36 7.16
CA ARG A 98 -6.81 -2.54 7.52
C ARG A 98 -6.44 -2.69 8.99
N SER A 99 -7.42 -2.82 9.88
CA SER A 99 -7.17 -2.95 11.31
C SER A 99 -6.37 -4.18 11.68
N GLU A 100 -6.28 -5.16 10.79
CA GLU A 100 -5.46 -6.36 10.98
C GLU A 100 -3.97 -6.09 10.78
N PHE A 101 -3.61 -4.94 10.18
CA PHE A 101 -2.24 -4.61 9.78
C PHE A 101 -1.66 -3.42 10.54
N PHE A 102 -2.48 -2.58 11.14
CA PHE A 102 -2.04 -1.33 11.77
C PHE A 102 -2.49 -1.25 13.22
N ASP A 103 -1.51 -1.08 14.11
CA ASP A 103 -1.73 -0.96 15.55
C ASP A 103 -1.33 0.41 16.06
N ARG A 104 -2.05 0.91 17.06
CA ARG A 104 -1.68 2.15 17.73
C ARG A 104 -0.27 2.02 18.33
N PRO A 105 0.62 3.03 18.23
CA PRO A 105 0.39 4.37 17.67
C PRO A 105 0.72 4.49 16.16
N HIS A 106 1.04 3.40 15.48
CA HIS A 106 1.55 3.40 14.10
C HIS A 106 0.43 3.38 13.06
N TYR A 107 -0.44 4.39 13.12
CA TYR A 107 -1.49 4.55 12.10
C TYR A 107 -1.00 5.41 10.93
N PRO A 108 -1.15 4.97 9.69
CA PRO A 108 -0.82 5.79 8.54
C PRO A 108 -1.88 6.85 8.27
N ALA A 109 -1.48 7.93 7.62
CA ALA A 109 -2.44 8.82 7.00
C ALA A 109 -3.14 8.04 5.86
N SER A 110 -4.43 8.27 5.66
CA SER A 110 -5.22 7.52 4.69
C SER A 110 -6.15 8.43 3.90
N THR A 111 -6.19 8.22 2.59
CA THR A 111 -7.16 8.86 1.69
C THR A 111 -7.86 7.77 0.89
N MET A 112 -9.18 7.88 0.79
CA MET A 112 -10.00 6.95 0.01
C MET A 112 -10.82 7.73 -0.99
N VAL A 113 -10.79 7.32 -2.25
CA VAL A 113 -11.58 7.94 -3.32
C VAL A 113 -12.29 6.87 -4.14
N GLY A 114 -13.46 7.23 -4.66
CA GLY A 114 -14.17 6.41 -5.62
C GLY A 114 -13.67 6.68 -7.02
N VAL A 115 -13.50 5.63 -7.81
CA VAL A 115 -13.05 5.73 -9.20
C VAL A 115 -14.05 5.02 -10.12
N ALA A 116 -14.14 5.47 -11.36
CA ALA A 116 -15.08 4.90 -12.34
C ALA A 116 -14.70 3.47 -12.74
N SER A 117 -13.39 3.17 -12.81
CA SER A 117 -12.89 1.85 -13.17
C SER A 117 -11.48 1.65 -12.63
N LEU A 118 -11.10 0.41 -12.51
CA LEU A 118 -9.74 0.01 -12.21
C LEU A 118 -9.19 -0.79 -13.39
N LEU A 119 -7.87 -0.92 -13.47
CA LEU A 119 -7.21 -1.55 -14.60
C LEU A 119 -7.61 -3.01 -14.76
N HIS A 120 -7.80 -3.74 -13.65
CA HIS A 120 -8.22 -5.13 -13.67
C HIS A 120 -9.74 -5.23 -13.49
N ASP A 121 -10.40 -5.99 -14.39
CA ASP A 121 -11.87 -6.07 -14.43
C ASP A 121 -12.52 -6.55 -13.12
N ASP A 122 -11.88 -7.48 -12.42
CA ASP A 122 -12.41 -8.03 -11.18
C ASP A 122 -11.88 -7.30 -9.93
N GLY A 123 -11.06 -6.27 -10.12
CA GLY A 123 -10.54 -5.47 -9.02
C GLY A 123 -11.59 -4.54 -8.45
N LEU A 124 -11.80 -4.59 -7.15
CA LEU A 124 -12.73 -3.72 -6.43
C LEU A 124 -12.03 -2.57 -5.74
N ILE A 125 -10.74 -2.74 -5.46
CA ILE A 125 -9.91 -1.77 -4.75
C ILE A 125 -8.46 -1.87 -5.24
N GLU A 126 -7.79 -0.72 -5.30
CA GLU A 126 -6.36 -0.61 -5.52
C GLU A 126 -5.77 0.21 -4.39
N ILE A 127 -4.63 -0.22 -3.85
CA ILE A 127 -3.99 0.48 -2.72
C ILE A 127 -2.53 0.74 -3.04
N GLU A 128 -2.12 2.01 -2.90
CA GLU A 128 -0.73 2.38 -2.91
C GLU A 128 -0.30 2.83 -1.51
N ILE A 129 0.95 2.58 -1.16
CA ILE A 129 1.48 2.98 0.14
C ILE A 129 2.84 3.65 0.02
N GLU A 130 3.15 4.48 1.02
CA GLU A 130 4.48 5.03 1.25
C GLU A 130 4.92 4.63 2.64
N ALA A 131 6.20 4.36 2.80
CA ALA A 131 6.79 3.97 4.07
C ALA A 131 8.13 4.64 4.29
N GLU A 132 8.48 4.80 5.56
CA GLU A 132 9.79 5.27 6.01
C GLU A 132 10.33 4.21 6.95
N ILE A 133 11.45 3.57 6.59
CA ILE A 133 12.06 2.54 7.42
C ILE A 133 13.25 3.17 8.15
N PRO A 134 13.11 3.49 9.45
CA PRO A 134 14.18 4.15 10.19
C PRO A 134 15.34 3.18 10.50
N GLU A 135 16.54 3.71 10.65
CA GLU A 135 17.68 2.93 11.11
C GLU A 135 17.56 2.58 12.58
N GLU A 136 16.96 3.47 13.36
CA GLU A 136 16.68 3.28 14.79
C GLU A 136 15.17 3.20 14.99
N ASP A 137 14.72 2.71 16.14
CA ASP A 137 13.30 2.58 16.44
C ASP A 137 12.57 3.93 16.35
N TRP A 138 11.29 3.86 15.99
CA TRP A 138 10.42 5.02 15.99
C TRP A 138 10.32 5.64 17.38
N GLU A 139 10.37 6.96 17.41
CA GLU A 139 9.99 7.76 18.55
C GLU A 139 8.66 8.41 18.19
N THR A 140 7.57 8.03 18.85
CA THR A 140 6.21 8.42 18.43
C THR A 140 5.51 9.26 19.49
N GLU A 141 4.70 10.18 19.00
CA GLU A 141 3.82 11.03 19.81
C GLU A 141 2.43 11.00 19.19
N VAL A 142 1.39 10.90 20.01
CA VAL A 142 0.00 10.93 19.54
C VAL A 142 -0.64 12.24 19.99
N ILE A 143 -1.10 13.01 19.01
CA ILE A 143 -1.76 14.29 19.25
C ILE A 143 -3.26 14.10 19.08
N THR A 144 -4.00 14.28 20.18
CA THR A 144 -5.46 14.11 20.18
C THR A 144 -6.23 15.40 19.93
N GLY A 145 -5.56 16.54 20.06
CA GLY A 145 -6.19 17.84 19.84
C GLY A 145 -7.09 18.31 20.98
N GLU A 146 -7.03 17.65 22.14
CA GLU A 146 -7.90 17.95 23.28
C GLU A 146 -7.27 18.83 24.35
N GLU A 147 -6.02 19.21 24.18
CA GLU A 147 -5.30 20.07 25.16
C GLU A 147 -5.40 21.54 24.84
#